data_8926eeb1757882a8ee15a68e3fc103a5
#
_entry.id   8926eeb1757882a8ee15a68e3fc103a5
#
_cell.length_a   1.000
_cell.length_b   1.000
_cell.length_c   1.000
_cell.angle_alpha   90.00
_cell.angle_beta   90.00
_cell.angle_gamma   90.00
#
_symmetry.space_group_name_H-M   'P 1'
#
loop_
_entity.id
_entity.type
_entity.pdbx_description
1 polymer ?
#
loop_
_entity_poly.entity_id
_entity_poly.type
_entity_poly.pdbx_seq_one_letter_code
_entity_poly.pdbx_strand_id
1 'polypeptide(L)'
;MGTKENTGARNTREALILAGLEELNEYGIQHFSTCRVAKACGMSCAAPYKHFKDSHEFIAEILGYINRLYDAEQTVLLEKCKHDSAREQLVQVSMHYIRFLTEHPAFRRIVMQSFQDCDEEYRVLRGQMSIKTYEVVSRYCEEVQMPPDVRKRKTFIVRAIIYSAALFFDNGELEYNEKNMEQVRGLLEREFDLP
;
A
#
# COMPACT_ATOMS: atom_id res chain seq x y z
N MET A 1 -32.36 -20.10 -8.92
CA MET A 1 -32.59 -19.38 -7.66
C MET A 1 -31.29 -19.12 -6.88
N GLY A 2 -30.14 -18.89 -7.52
CA GLY A 2 -28.81 -18.82 -6.87
C GLY A 2 -28.08 -17.46 -6.92
N THR A 3 -28.65 -16.44 -7.57
CA THR A 3 -27.89 -15.21 -7.89
C THR A 3 -28.08 -14.05 -6.90
N LYS A 4 -29.18 -13.98 -6.17
CA LYS A 4 -29.46 -12.88 -5.24
C LYS A 4 -28.78 -13.02 -3.86
N GLU A 5 -28.64 -14.25 -3.34
CA GLU A 5 -27.97 -14.49 -2.05
C GLU A 5 -26.45 -14.25 -2.12
N ASN A 6 -25.82 -14.57 -3.24
CA ASN A 6 -24.39 -14.38 -3.42
C ASN A 6 -24.00 -12.89 -3.55
N THR A 7 -24.87 -12.06 -4.11
CA THR A 7 -24.62 -10.60 -4.24
C THR A 7 -24.74 -9.89 -2.89
N GLY A 8 -25.70 -10.28 -2.04
CA GLY A 8 -25.87 -9.70 -0.69
C GLY A 8 -24.72 -10.07 0.25
N ALA A 9 -24.26 -11.33 0.23
CA ALA A 9 -23.14 -11.79 1.05
C ALA A 9 -21.81 -11.15 0.61
N ARG A 10 -21.60 -10.94 -0.69
CA ARG A 10 -20.42 -10.26 -1.24
C ARG A 10 -20.40 -8.79 -0.82
N ASN A 11 -21.53 -8.10 -0.87
CA ASN A 11 -21.66 -6.71 -0.44
C ASN A 11 -21.41 -6.57 1.08
N THR A 12 -21.91 -7.51 1.88
CA THR A 12 -21.68 -7.54 3.33
C THR A 12 -20.21 -7.76 3.68
N ARG A 13 -19.53 -8.71 3.00
CA ARG A 13 -18.11 -8.97 3.22
C ARG A 13 -17.24 -7.77 2.86
N GLU A 14 -17.53 -7.11 1.77
CA GLU A 14 -16.82 -5.90 1.33
C GLU A 14 -17.03 -4.74 2.31
N ALA A 15 -18.26 -4.50 2.77
CA ALA A 15 -18.55 -3.50 3.79
C ALA A 15 -17.78 -3.75 5.09
N LEU A 16 -17.67 -5.02 5.52
CA LEU A 16 -16.87 -5.40 6.69
C LEU A 16 -15.37 -5.13 6.47
N ILE A 17 -14.83 -5.42 5.27
CA ILE A 17 -13.42 -5.13 4.95
C ILE A 17 -13.14 -3.64 5.01
N LEU A 18 -13.99 -2.80 4.42
CA LEU A 18 -13.83 -1.33 4.44
C LEU A 18 -13.94 -0.77 5.87
N ALA A 19 -14.92 -1.19 6.66
CA ALA A 19 -15.03 -0.79 8.06
C ALA A 19 -13.86 -1.33 8.91
N GLY A 20 -13.36 -2.52 8.59
CA GLY A 20 -12.18 -3.10 9.22
C GLY A 20 -10.90 -2.34 8.89
N LEU A 21 -10.79 -1.77 7.69
CA LEU A 21 -9.70 -0.90 7.30
C LEU A 21 -9.65 0.38 8.16
N GLU A 22 -10.82 1.01 8.39
CA GLU A 22 -10.92 2.18 9.27
C GLU A 22 -10.59 1.81 10.73
N GLU A 23 -11.03 0.67 11.21
CA GLU A 23 -10.69 0.13 12.54
C GLU A 23 -9.19 -0.06 12.70
N LEU A 24 -8.51 -0.67 11.71
CA LEU A 24 -7.06 -0.81 11.71
C LEU A 24 -6.34 0.54 11.66
N ASN A 25 -6.88 1.49 10.91
CA ASN A 25 -6.35 2.84 10.81
C ASN A 25 -6.40 3.58 12.16
N GLU A 26 -7.50 3.44 12.90
CA GLU A 26 -7.71 4.16 14.16
C GLU A 26 -7.00 3.51 15.34
N TYR A 27 -7.09 2.17 15.47
CA TYR A 27 -6.64 1.44 16.66
C TYR A 27 -5.41 0.58 16.45
N GLY A 28 -5.00 0.34 15.21
CA GLY A 28 -3.89 -0.57 14.86
C GLY A 28 -4.24 -2.05 15.02
N ILE A 29 -3.30 -2.90 14.61
CA ILE A 29 -3.49 -4.37 14.59
C ILE A 29 -3.70 -4.93 16.01
N GLN A 30 -2.93 -4.46 16.99
CA GLN A 30 -2.97 -4.98 18.37
C GLN A 30 -4.29 -4.70 19.10
N HIS A 31 -5.01 -3.66 18.68
CA HIS A 31 -6.27 -3.24 19.30
C HIS A 31 -7.48 -3.42 18.37
N PHE A 32 -7.32 -4.18 17.29
CA PHE A 32 -8.39 -4.47 16.33
C PHE A 32 -9.57 -5.20 16.98
N SER A 33 -10.78 -4.69 16.78
CA SER A 33 -12.00 -5.25 17.36
C SER A 33 -13.05 -5.59 16.30
N THR A 34 -13.17 -6.86 16.00
CA THR A 34 -14.19 -7.40 15.09
C THR A 34 -15.62 -6.95 15.48
N CYS A 35 -15.88 -6.79 16.79
CA CYS A 35 -17.20 -6.33 17.28
C CYS A 35 -17.43 -4.84 17.00
N ARG A 36 -16.40 -3.96 17.10
CA ARG A 36 -16.54 -2.56 16.71
C ARG A 36 -16.79 -2.43 15.23
N VAL A 37 -16.07 -3.19 14.39
CA VAL A 37 -16.29 -3.26 12.94
C VAL A 37 -17.74 -3.67 12.62
N ALA A 38 -18.25 -4.73 13.25
CA ALA A 38 -19.63 -5.18 13.05
C ALA A 38 -20.65 -4.09 13.40
N LYS A 39 -20.47 -3.42 14.54
CA LYS A 39 -21.34 -2.31 14.98
C LYS A 39 -21.29 -1.12 14.01
N ALA A 40 -20.11 -0.77 13.49
CA ALA A 40 -19.97 0.29 12.48
C ALA A 40 -20.77 -0.03 11.20
N CYS A 41 -20.93 -1.31 10.87
CA CYS A 41 -21.76 -1.78 9.75
C CYS A 41 -23.25 -1.98 10.13
N GLY A 42 -23.68 -1.64 11.35
CA GLY A 42 -25.05 -1.90 11.81
C GLY A 42 -25.36 -3.38 12.05
N MET A 43 -24.37 -4.22 12.31
CA MET A 43 -24.49 -5.67 12.43
C MET A 43 -24.25 -6.15 13.86
N SER A 44 -24.66 -7.38 14.17
CA SER A 44 -24.31 -8.05 15.42
C SER A 44 -22.83 -8.42 15.46
N CYS A 45 -22.22 -8.48 16.66
CA CYS A 45 -20.82 -8.87 16.84
C CYS A 45 -20.48 -10.28 16.30
N ALA A 46 -21.50 -11.13 16.08
CA ALA A 46 -21.33 -12.46 15.51
C ALA A 46 -21.35 -12.49 13.96
N ALA A 47 -21.80 -11.39 13.32
CA ALA A 47 -21.95 -11.36 11.87
C ALA A 47 -20.62 -11.53 11.08
N PRO A 48 -19.50 -10.93 11.48
CA PRO A 48 -18.21 -11.11 10.79
C PRO A 48 -17.75 -12.57 10.76
N TYR A 49 -18.05 -13.36 11.77
CA TYR A 49 -17.66 -14.78 11.85
C TYR A 49 -18.39 -15.70 10.85
N LYS A 50 -19.36 -15.17 10.10
CA LYS A 50 -19.93 -15.83 8.92
C LYS A 50 -19.05 -15.70 7.67
N HIS A 51 -18.11 -14.73 7.68
CA HIS A 51 -17.25 -14.38 6.55
C HIS A 51 -15.77 -14.61 6.80
N PHE A 52 -15.35 -14.57 8.07
CA PHE A 52 -13.98 -14.73 8.51
C PHE A 52 -13.95 -15.68 9.72
N LYS A 53 -13.03 -16.60 9.72
CA LYS A 53 -12.87 -17.61 10.78
C LYS A 53 -12.61 -16.97 12.14
N ASP A 54 -11.73 -15.97 12.14
CA ASP A 54 -11.29 -15.25 13.33
C ASP A 54 -10.79 -13.83 12.97
N SER A 55 -10.33 -13.08 13.96
CA SER A 55 -9.80 -11.73 13.76
C SER A 55 -8.50 -11.73 12.93
N HIS A 56 -7.71 -12.81 13.01
CA HIS A 56 -6.46 -12.94 12.26
C HIS A 56 -6.74 -13.03 10.75
N GLU A 57 -7.61 -13.94 10.35
CA GLU A 57 -8.05 -14.04 8.94
C GLU A 57 -8.69 -12.75 8.46
N PHE A 58 -9.48 -12.09 9.32
CA PHE A 58 -10.10 -10.82 8.95
C PHE A 58 -9.06 -9.73 8.65
N ILE A 59 -8.04 -9.56 9.49
CA ILE A 59 -6.95 -8.62 9.27
C ILE A 59 -6.16 -9.00 7.99
N ALA A 60 -5.86 -10.29 7.80
CA ALA A 60 -5.18 -10.77 6.59
C ALA A 60 -5.97 -10.40 5.31
N GLU A 61 -7.30 -10.53 5.34
CA GLU A 61 -8.16 -10.16 4.21
C GLU A 61 -8.21 -8.65 3.95
N ILE A 62 -8.12 -7.82 5.00
CA ILE A 62 -8.00 -6.37 4.86
C ILE A 62 -6.66 -6.01 4.19
N LEU A 63 -5.55 -6.60 4.66
CA LEU A 63 -4.23 -6.40 4.04
C LEU A 63 -4.22 -6.89 2.58
N GLY A 64 -4.85 -8.04 2.31
CA GLY A 64 -5.03 -8.55 0.96
C GLY A 64 -5.87 -7.63 0.07
N TYR A 65 -6.88 -6.96 0.61
CA TYR A 65 -7.66 -5.96 -0.12
C TYR A 65 -6.80 -4.76 -0.53
N ILE A 66 -5.98 -4.23 0.39
CA ILE A 66 -5.02 -3.14 0.10
C ILE A 66 -4.06 -3.55 -1.02
N ASN A 67 -3.50 -4.76 -0.92
CA ASN A 67 -2.59 -5.28 -1.93
C ASN A 67 -3.24 -5.35 -3.32
N ARG A 68 -4.46 -5.86 -3.40
CA ARG A 68 -5.20 -5.95 -4.68
C ARG A 68 -5.49 -4.58 -5.28
N LEU A 69 -5.85 -3.59 -4.45
CA LEU A 69 -6.12 -2.24 -4.92
C LEU A 69 -4.86 -1.61 -5.51
N TYR A 70 -3.77 -1.61 -4.76
CA TYR A 70 -2.49 -1.08 -5.23
C TYR A 70 -1.95 -1.82 -6.46
N ASP A 71 -2.02 -3.15 -6.46
CA ASP A 71 -1.56 -4.00 -7.57
C ASP A 71 -2.33 -3.72 -8.87
N ALA A 72 -3.63 -3.50 -8.80
CA ALA A 72 -4.45 -3.15 -9.95
C ALA A 72 -4.03 -1.81 -10.56
N GLU A 73 -3.84 -0.78 -9.74
CA GLU A 73 -3.40 0.55 -10.20
C GLU A 73 -1.97 0.51 -10.76
N GLN A 74 -1.05 -0.19 -10.08
CA GLN A 74 0.33 -0.34 -10.52
C GLN A 74 0.42 -1.12 -11.84
N THR A 75 -0.44 -2.13 -12.05
CA THR A 75 -0.51 -2.88 -13.31
C THR A 75 -0.87 -1.95 -14.48
N VAL A 76 -1.90 -1.12 -14.29
CA VAL A 76 -2.31 -0.14 -15.31
C VAL A 76 -1.18 0.86 -15.60
N LEU A 77 -0.49 1.33 -14.56
CA LEU A 77 0.64 2.24 -14.71
C LEU A 77 1.78 1.61 -15.53
N LEU A 78 2.22 0.41 -15.13
CA LEU A 78 3.33 -0.28 -15.79
C LEU A 78 3.00 -0.64 -17.25
N GLU A 79 1.76 -0.96 -17.57
CA GLU A 79 1.34 -1.18 -18.95
C GLU A 79 1.43 0.12 -19.79
N LYS A 80 1.08 1.27 -19.21
CA LYS A 80 1.20 2.58 -19.89
C LYS A 80 2.64 2.96 -20.19
N CYS A 81 3.57 2.68 -19.27
CA CYS A 81 4.98 3.03 -19.40
C CYS A 81 5.88 1.83 -19.79
N LYS A 82 5.32 0.77 -20.36
CA LYS A 82 6.07 -0.47 -20.67
C LYS A 82 7.21 -0.30 -21.67
N HIS A 83 7.17 0.74 -22.48
CA HIS A 83 8.20 1.06 -23.48
C HIS A 83 9.23 2.07 -22.95
N ASP A 84 9.03 2.61 -21.77
CA ASP A 84 9.95 3.54 -21.13
C ASP A 84 11.17 2.77 -20.56
N SER A 85 12.27 3.49 -20.33
CA SER A 85 13.44 2.93 -19.64
C SER A 85 13.08 2.44 -18.23
N ALA A 86 13.86 1.47 -17.71
CA ALA A 86 13.66 1.02 -16.33
C ALA A 86 13.79 2.17 -15.32
N ARG A 87 14.68 3.15 -15.59
CA ARG A 87 14.80 4.37 -14.81
C ARG A 87 13.49 5.16 -14.75
N GLU A 88 12.89 5.45 -15.94
CA GLU A 88 11.63 6.21 -15.98
C GLU A 88 10.49 5.44 -15.33
N GLN A 89 10.40 4.13 -15.55
CA GLN A 89 9.43 3.30 -14.85
C GLN A 89 9.57 3.35 -13.33
N LEU A 90 10.81 3.42 -12.80
CA LEU A 90 11.05 3.59 -11.36
C LEU A 90 10.56 4.93 -10.84
N VAL A 91 10.79 6.02 -11.59
CA VAL A 91 10.24 7.35 -11.25
C VAL A 91 8.72 7.28 -11.21
N GLN A 92 8.09 6.72 -12.25
CA GLN A 92 6.63 6.61 -12.33
C GLN A 92 6.04 5.78 -11.19
N VAL A 93 6.62 4.62 -10.89
CA VAL A 93 6.18 3.75 -9.78
C VAL A 93 6.37 4.44 -8.43
N SER A 94 7.47 5.15 -8.23
CA SER A 94 7.73 5.89 -6.99
C SER A 94 6.73 7.03 -6.79
N MET A 95 6.45 7.81 -7.84
CA MET A 95 5.46 8.88 -7.83
C MET A 95 4.04 8.35 -7.61
N HIS A 96 3.70 7.23 -8.25
CA HIS A 96 2.42 6.56 -8.03
C HIS A 96 2.27 6.11 -6.58
N TYR A 97 3.32 5.53 -5.99
CA TYR A 97 3.26 5.09 -4.59
C TYR A 97 3.10 6.26 -3.61
N ILE A 98 3.73 7.42 -3.86
CA ILE A 98 3.52 8.63 -3.07
C ILE A 98 2.05 9.08 -3.16
N ARG A 99 1.47 9.16 -4.37
CA ARG A 99 0.05 9.50 -4.57
C ARG A 99 -0.85 8.53 -3.82
N PHE A 100 -0.65 7.25 -4.01
CA PHE A 100 -1.43 6.20 -3.35
C PHE A 100 -1.42 6.34 -1.82
N LEU A 101 -0.25 6.55 -1.22
CA LEU A 101 -0.13 6.75 0.23
C LEU A 101 -0.77 8.06 0.70
N THR A 102 -0.76 9.10 -0.11
CA THR A 102 -1.35 10.41 0.22
C THR A 102 -2.88 10.36 0.11
N GLU A 103 -3.40 9.75 -0.94
CA GLU A 103 -4.84 9.66 -1.23
C GLU A 103 -5.54 8.59 -0.39
N HIS A 104 -4.78 7.64 0.21
CA HIS A 104 -5.29 6.57 1.07
C HIS A 104 -4.64 6.60 2.47
N PRO A 105 -4.98 7.59 3.32
CA PRO A 105 -4.34 7.76 4.63
C PRO A 105 -4.47 6.55 5.55
N ALA A 106 -5.58 5.81 5.48
CA ALA A 106 -5.75 4.56 6.21
C ALA A 106 -4.69 3.52 5.80
N PHE A 107 -4.44 3.38 4.50
CA PHE A 107 -3.41 2.46 3.98
C PHE A 107 -2.01 2.89 4.38
N ARG A 108 -1.71 4.19 4.28
CA ARG A 108 -0.42 4.73 4.70
C ARG A 108 -0.13 4.39 6.16
N ARG A 109 -1.06 4.62 7.08
CA ARG A 109 -0.86 4.32 8.50
C ARG A 109 -0.56 2.84 8.73
N ILE A 110 -1.29 1.94 8.09
CA ILE A 110 -1.06 0.49 8.19
C ILE A 110 0.32 0.12 7.64
N VAL A 111 0.70 0.65 6.46
CA VAL A 111 1.99 0.35 5.82
C VAL A 111 3.17 0.87 6.63
N MET A 112 3.01 2.03 7.31
CA MET A 112 4.06 2.67 8.10
C MET A 112 4.09 2.21 9.58
N GLN A 113 3.09 1.46 10.06
CA GLN A 113 3.11 0.91 11.42
C GLN A 113 4.28 -0.06 11.61
N SER A 114 4.77 -0.12 12.85
CA SER A 114 5.73 -1.14 13.24
C SER A 114 5.06 -2.51 13.28
N PHE A 115 5.67 -3.49 12.61
CA PHE A 115 5.25 -4.89 12.60
C PHE A 115 6.25 -5.78 13.34
N GLN A 116 7.03 -5.22 14.27
CA GLN A 116 8.04 -5.98 15.00
C GLN A 116 7.43 -7.12 15.81
N ASP A 117 6.23 -6.89 16.37
CA ASP A 117 5.50 -7.85 17.19
C ASP A 117 4.34 -8.53 16.42
N CYS A 118 4.30 -8.38 15.11
CA CYS A 118 3.24 -8.95 14.28
C CYS A 118 3.65 -10.31 13.70
N ASP A 119 2.63 -11.12 13.41
CA ASP A 119 2.74 -12.41 12.73
C ASP A 119 3.51 -12.29 11.40
N GLU A 120 4.27 -13.34 11.07
CA GLU A 120 5.04 -13.44 9.82
C GLU A 120 4.13 -13.29 8.59
N GLU A 121 2.91 -13.84 8.65
CA GLU A 121 1.93 -13.74 7.59
C GLU A 121 1.61 -12.28 7.24
N TYR A 122 1.39 -11.43 8.25
CA TYR A 122 1.15 -10.00 8.01
C TYR A 122 2.36 -9.28 7.41
N ARG A 123 3.58 -9.68 7.80
CA ARG A 123 4.81 -9.14 7.20
C ARG A 123 4.94 -9.50 5.72
N VAL A 124 4.60 -10.75 5.38
CA VAL A 124 4.59 -11.24 3.99
C VAL A 124 3.54 -10.50 3.17
N LEU A 125 2.31 -10.38 3.67
CA LEU A 125 1.22 -9.65 2.98
C LEU A 125 1.60 -8.19 2.70
N ARG A 126 2.20 -7.50 3.68
CA ARG A 126 2.69 -6.13 3.47
C ARG A 126 3.80 -6.06 2.41
N GLY A 127 4.66 -7.06 2.34
CA GLY A 127 5.73 -7.15 1.35
C GLY A 127 5.23 -7.32 -0.09
N GLN A 128 4.05 -7.88 -0.28
CA GLN A 128 3.47 -8.14 -1.61
C GLN A 128 3.22 -6.87 -2.42
N MET A 129 2.93 -5.73 -1.78
CA MET A 129 2.79 -4.44 -2.46
C MET A 129 4.03 -4.02 -3.25
N SER A 130 5.19 -4.59 -2.96
CA SER A 130 6.47 -4.20 -3.56
C SER A 130 6.95 -5.12 -4.66
N ILE A 131 6.27 -6.23 -4.98
CA ILE A 131 6.79 -7.27 -5.90
C ILE A 131 7.08 -6.69 -7.28
N LYS A 132 6.12 -6.03 -7.92
CA LYS A 132 6.30 -5.42 -9.26
C LYS A 132 7.33 -4.29 -9.24
N THR A 133 7.37 -3.51 -8.17
CA THR A 133 8.40 -2.49 -7.96
C THR A 133 9.79 -3.13 -7.91
N TYR A 134 9.93 -4.27 -7.22
CA TYR A 134 11.19 -4.98 -7.13
C TYR A 134 11.69 -5.48 -8.49
N GLU A 135 10.80 -5.93 -9.38
CA GLU A 135 11.14 -6.34 -10.74
C GLU A 135 11.70 -5.17 -11.55
N VAL A 136 11.07 -3.98 -11.47
CA VAL A 136 11.58 -2.77 -12.13
C VAL A 136 12.94 -2.33 -11.54
N VAL A 137 13.08 -2.36 -10.21
CA VAL A 137 14.35 -2.07 -9.51
C VAL A 137 15.45 -3.03 -9.99
N SER A 138 15.17 -4.32 -10.11
CA SER A 138 16.17 -5.31 -10.53
C SER A 138 16.64 -5.05 -11.95
N ARG A 139 15.70 -4.80 -12.88
CA ARG A 139 16.05 -4.42 -14.26
C ARG A 139 16.92 -3.17 -14.31
N TYR A 140 16.54 -2.11 -13.60
CA TYR A 140 17.33 -0.88 -13.56
C TYR A 140 18.74 -1.13 -13.01
N CYS A 141 18.86 -1.87 -11.91
CA CYS A 141 20.17 -2.18 -11.33
C CYS A 141 21.07 -3.01 -12.28
N GLU A 142 20.48 -3.92 -13.06
CA GLU A 142 21.18 -4.71 -14.07
C GLU A 142 21.63 -3.84 -15.24
N GLU A 143 20.75 -2.98 -15.77
CA GLU A 143 21.05 -2.06 -16.88
C GLU A 143 22.23 -1.13 -16.57
N VAL A 144 22.31 -0.62 -15.33
CA VAL A 144 23.39 0.30 -14.89
C VAL A 144 24.53 -0.40 -14.17
N GLN A 145 24.51 -1.72 -14.10
CA GLN A 145 25.52 -2.53 -13.40
C GLN A 145 25.77 -2.07 -11.96
N MET A 146 24.69 -1.78 -11.23
CA MET A 146 24.74 -1.16 -9.90
C MET A 146 25.36 -2.10 -8.85
N PRO A 147 26.42 -1.66 -8.12
CA PRO A 147 26.98 -2.43 -7.02
C PRO A 147 25.94 -2.66 -5.89
N PRO A 148 25.98 -3.81 -5.18
CA PRO A 148 24.99 -4.14 -4.16
C PRO A 148 24.90 -3.16 -2.99
N ASP A 149 26.03 -2.58 -2.59
CA ASP A 149 26.09 -1.56 -1.54
C ASP A 149 25.46 -0.23 -1.99
N VAL A 150 25.68 0.18 -3.24
CA VAL A 150 25.03 1.34 -3.86
C VAL A 150 23.52 1.10 -3.95
N ARG A 151 23.09 -0.09 -4.40
CA ARG A 151 21.68 -0.48 -4.44
C ARG A 151 21.02 -0.36 -3.06
N LYS A 152 21.67 -0.86 -2.01
CA LYS A 152 21.16 -0.78 -0.64
C LYS A 152 20.98 0.67 -0.17
N ARG A 153 21.99 1.52 -0.41
CA ARG A 153 21.97 2.95 -0.07
C ARG A 153 20.85 3.67 -0.82
N LYS A 154 20.76 3.51 -2.15
CA LYS A 154 19.72 4.13 -2.98
C LYS A 154 18.32 3.69 -2.59
N THR A 155 18.12 2.39 -2.33
CA THR A 155 16.84 1.87 -1.83
C THR A 155 16.42 2.57 -0.55
N PHE A 156 17.35 2.81 0.38
CA PHE A 156 17.07 3.53 1.61
C PHE A 156 16.67 4.99 1.33
N ILE A 157 17.45 5.70 0.50
CA ILE A 157 17.19 7.12 0.19
C ILE A 157 15.85 7.29 -0.54
N VAL A 158 15.59 6.49 -1.58
CA VAL A 158 14.33 6.55 -2.34
C VAL A 158 13.13 6.27 -1.43
N ARG A 159 13.21 5.28 -0.56
CA ARG A 159 12.13 5.00 0.41
C ARG A 159 11.95 6.14 1.41
N ALA A 160 13.03 6.76 1.87
CA ALA A 160 12.94 7.93 2.75
C ALA A 160 12.25 9.11 2.05
N ILE A 161 12.57 9.40 0.78
CA ILE A 161 11.89 10.42 -0.03
C ILE A 161 10.39 10.11 -0.14
N ILE A 162 10.02 8.87 -0.51
CA ILE A 162 8.63 8.46 -0.68
C ILE A 162 7.84 8.63 0.63
N TYR A 163 8.34 8.10 1.73
CA TYR A 163 7.63 8.13 3.00
C TYR A 163 7.56 9.54 3.60
N SER A 164 8.65 10.32 3.49
CA SER A 164 8.65 11.71 3.95
C SER A 164 7.70 12.58 3.13
N ALA A 165 7.68 12.43 1.80
CA ALA A 165 6.76 13.17 0.94
C ALA A 165 5.29 12.87 1.31
N ALA A 166 4.92 11.59 1.43
CA ALA A 166 3.57 11.21 1.81
C ALA A 166 3.17 11.71 3.21
N LEU A 167 4.12 11.73 4.16
CA LEU A 167 3.88 12.24 5.50
C LEU A 167 3.73 13.76 5.52
N PHE A 168 4.57 14.50 4.79
CA PHE A 168 4.52 15.96 4.72
C PHE A 168 3.24 16.46 4.03
N PHE A 169 2.75 15.74 3.03
CA PHE A 169 1.44 16.02 2.42
C PHE A 169 0.29 15.78 3.42
N ASP A 170 0.37 14.72 4.23
CA ASP A 170 -0.67 14.40 5.19
C ASP A 170 -0.78 15.38 6.35
N ASN A 171 0.36 15.80 6.91
CA ASN A 171 0.39 16.69 8.08
C ASN A 171 0.37 18.18 7.71
N GLY A 172 0.33 18.51 6.40
CA GLY A 172 0.27 19.89 5.90
C GLY A 172 1.58 20.65 5.95
N GLU A 173 2.71 20.01 6.24
CA GLU A 173 4.05 20.63 6.11
C GLU A 173 4.36 20.96 4.65
N LEU A 174 3.82 20.19 3.73
CA LEU A 174 3.88 20.42 2.29
C LEU A 174 2.47 20.30 1.70
N GLU A 175 2.03 21.31 0.95
CA GLU A 175 0.74 21.27 0.28
C GLU A 175 0.72 20.21 -0.83
N TYR A 176 -0.30 19.33 -0.84
CA TYR A 176 -0.47 18.34 -1.91
C TYR A 176 -1.00 19.01 -3.18
N ASN A 177 -0.09 19.38 -4.07
CA ASN A 177 -0.36 19.99 -5.37
C ASN A 177 0.68 19.57 -6.41
N GLU A 178 0.41 19.82 -7.69
CA GLU A 178 1.27 19.42 -8.80
C GLU A 178 2.68 20.01 -8.71
N LYS A 179 2.82 21.26 -8.23
CA LYS A 179 4.12 21.92 -8.09
C LYS A 179 5.02 21.17 -7.10
N ASN A 180 4.48 20.81 -5.95
CA ASN A 180 5.23 20.10 -4.91
C ASN A 180 5.47 18.64 -5.29
N MET A 181 4.51 18.01 -6.00
CA MET A 181 4.71 16.68 -6.59
C MET A 181 5.84 16.68 -7.61
N GLU A 182 5.96 17.72 -8.44
CA GLU A 182 7.06 17.86 -9.41
C GLU A 182 8.42 18.08 -8.71
N GLN A 183 8.46 18.81 -7.60
CA GLN A 183 9.67 18.91 -6.78
C GLN A 183 10.12 17.55 -6.24
N VAL A 184 9.18 16.74 -5.74
CA VAL A 184 9.47 15.38 -5.26
C VAL A 184 9.95 14.49 -6.41
N ARG A 185 9.34 14.61 -7.60
CA ARG A 185 9.79 13.92 -8.81
C ARG A 185 11.25 14.26 -9.11
N GLY A 186 11.63 15.55 -9.12
CA GLY A 186 13.00 15.98 -9.37
C GLY A 186 14.01 15.43 -8.35
N LEU A 187 13.61 15.25 -7.08
CA LEU A 187 14.47 14.60 -6.08
C LEU A 187 14.70 13.12 -6.41
N LEU A 188 13.66 12.38 -6.81
CA LEU A 188 13.75 10.99 -7.21
C LEU A 188 14.61 10.82 -8.46
N GLU A 189 14.38 11.64 -9.48
CA GLU A 189 15.15 11.62 -10.73
C GLU A 189 16.63 11.85 -10.46
N ARG A 190 16.95 12.87 -9.66
CA ARG A 190 18.34 13.16 -9.25
C ARG A 190 18.97 11.97 -8.54
N GLU A 191 18.26 11.31 -7.62
CA GLU A 191 18.79 10.14 -6.92
C GLU A 191 19.05 8.96 -7.87
N PHE A 192 18.21 8.76 -8.89
CA PHE A 192 18.45 7.73 -9.90
C PHE A 192 19.61 8.09 -10.85
N ASP A 193 19.89 9.36 -11.07
CA ASP A 193 20.99 9.83 -11.94
C ASP A 193 22.37 9.86 -11.23
N LEU A 194 22.40 9.85 -9.91
CA LEU A 194 23.64 9.80 -9.14
C LEU A 194 24.28 8.40 -9.23
N PRO A 195 25.62 8.29 -9.27
CA PRO A 195 26.36 7.03 -9.28
C PRO A 195 26.23 6.24 -7.96
#